data_14bc1c79d12c4b0243f82d20fdcfa65e
#
_entry.id   14bc1c79d12c4b0243f82d20fdcfa65e
#
_cell.length_a   1.000
_cell.length_b   1.000
_cell.length_c   1.000
_cell.angle_alpha   90.00
_cell.angle_beta   90.00
_cell.angle_gamma   90.00
#
_symmetry.space_group_name_H-M   'P 1'
#
loop_
_entity.id
_entity.type
_entity.pdbx_description
1 polymer ?
#
loop_
_entity_poly.entity_id
_entity_poly.type
_entity_poly.pdbx_seq_one_letter_code
_entity_poly.pdbx_strand_id
1 'polypeptide(L)'
;MKTKNLEAAVGTERGFMTPEAFLQHWQGHRRLTRKVIEAFPEDKLFSYSIGGMRPFSQLAIEMLSMGAPGIRGIVERKWEKFEDIEARVARITTKKELLRQWDEATREIDELWSQLPEERFHETEKVFDTYEGLVYDNILYFIDNEIHHRGQGYVYLRSLGIEPPHFAIRN
;
A
#
# COMPACT_ATOMS: atom_id res chain seq x y z
N MET A 1 54.05 -5.43 -30.71
CA MET A 1 53.09 -5.97 -29.71
C MET A 1 52.03 -4.93 -29.49
N LYS A 2 50.80 -5.18 -29.97
CA LYS A 2 49.64 -4.28 -29.78
C LYS A 2 48.88 -4.80 -28.54
N THR A 3 48.91 -4.04 -27.47
CA THR A 3 48.05 -4.25 -26.29
C THR A 3 46.62 -3.93 -26.67
N LYS A 4 45.77 -4.98 -26.73
CA LYS A 4 44.33 -4.82 -26.78
C LYS A 4 43.86 -4.43 -25.40
N ASN A 5 43.36 -3.20 -25.25
CA ASN A 5 42.52 -2.83 -24.10
C ASN A 5 41.19 -3.63 -24.18
N LEU A 6 40.99 -4.56 -23.26
CA LEU A 6 39.67 -5.10 -22.95
C LEU A 6 38.98 -4.01 -22.09
N GLU A 7 38.14 -3.22 -22.72
CA GLU A 7 37.08 -2.52 -21.97
C GLU A 7 36.12 -3.62 -21.46
N ALA A 8 36.17 -3.85 -20.15
CA ALA A 8 35.18 -4.67 -19.47
C ALA A 8 33.83 -3.98 -19.65
N ALA A 9 32.93 -4.62 -20.38
CA ALA A 9 31.53 -4.23 -20.38
C ALA A 9 31.04 -4.28 -18.91
N VAL A 10 30.77 -3.11 -18.34
CA VAL A 10 30.04 -2.98 -17.08
C VAL A 10 28.67 -3.57 -17.35
N GLY A 11 28.49 -4.83 -17.01
CA GLY A 11 27.19 -5.47 -17.01
C GLY A 11 26.32 -4.68 -16.03
N THR A 12 25.22 -4.13 -16.51
CA THR A 12 24.17 -3.60 -15.64
C THR A 12 23.76 -4.74 -14.72
N GLU A 13 24.15 -4.66 -13.44
CA GLU A 13 23.65 -5.58 -12.42
C GLU A 13 22.13 -5.49 -12.45
N ARG A 14 21.48 -6.56 -12.93
CA ARG A 14 20.02 -6.64 -12.89
C ARG A 14 19.65 -6.80 -11.43
N GLY A 15 19.01 -5.80 -10.87
CA GLY A 15 18.43 -5.88 -9.54
C GLY A 15 17.48 -7.08 -9.43
N PHE A 16 17.26 -7.58 -8.24
CA PHE A 16 16.33 -8.69 -7.95
C PHE A 16 14.90 -8.37 -8.40
N MET A 17 14.47 -7.11 -8.29
CA MET A 17 13.13 -6.63 -8.62
C MET A 17 13.23 -5.25 -9.24
N THR A 18 12.49 -4.99 -10.33
CA THR A 18 12.41 -3.64 -10.90
C THR A 18 11.36 -2.81 -10.16
N PRO A 19 11.45 -1.47 -10.19
CA PRO A 19 10.40 -0.60 -9.64
C PRO A 19 9.00 -0.91 -10.18
N GLU A 20 8.89 -1.22 -11.48
CA GLU A 20 7.61 -1.57 -12.11
C GLU A 20 7.06 -2.91 -11.59
N ALA A 21 7.90 -3.91 -11.41
CA ALA A 21 7.50 -5.20 -10.85
C ALA A 21 7.04 -5.05 -9.38
N PHE A 22 7.71 -4.17 -8.64
CA PHE A 22 7.35 -3.84 -7.26
C PHE A 22 5.97 -3.14 -7.19
N LEU A 23 5.73 -2.14 -8.04
CA LEU A 23 4.43 -1.49 -8.16
C LEU A 23 3.34 -2.49 -8.55
N GLN A 24 3.57 -3.33 -9.56
CA GLN A 24 2.61 -4.34 -10.01
C GLN A 24 2.25 -5.32 -8.89
N HIS A 25 3.22 -5.71 -8.07
CA HIS A 25 2.98 -6.53 -6.89
C HIS A 25 2.03 -5.82 -5.92
N TRP A 26 2.30 -4.57 -5.58
CA TRP A 26 1.43 -3.79 -4.67
C TRP A 26 0.05 -3.56 -5.25
N GLN A 27 -0.06 -3.17 -6.51
CA GLN A 27 -1.34 -2.96 -7.17
C GLN A 27 -2.20 -4.23 -7.20
N GLY A 28 -1.59 -5.41 -7.29
CA GLY A 28 -2.29 -6.68 -7.11
C GLY A 28 -2.92 -6.81 -5.70
N HIS A 29 -2.20 -6.38 -4.66
CA HIS A 29 -2.74 -6.36 -3.30
C HIS A 29 -3.85 -5.33 -3.16
N ARG A 30 -3.67 -4.11 -3.71
CA ARG A 30 -4.69 -3.04 -3.71
C ARG A 30 -6.01 -3.50 -4.33
N ARG A 31 -5.96 -4.15 -5.51
CA ARG A 31 -7.16 -4.72 -6.14
C ARG A 31 -7.85 -5.77 -5.27
N LEU A 32 -7.08 -6.64 -4.64
CA LEU A 32 -7.63 -7.67 -3.78
C LEU A 32 -8.28 -7.09 -2.51
N THR A 33 -7.64 -6.11 -1.87
CA THR A 33 -8.20 -5.43 -0.69
C THR A 33 -9.49 -4.70 -1.05
N ARG A 34 -9.54 -4.05 -2.21
CA ARG A 34 -10.77 -3.43 -2.73
C ARG A 34 -11.93 -4.43 -2.82
N LYS A 35 -11.68 -5.63 -3.38
CA LYS A 35 -12.67 -6.70 -3.45
C LYS A 35 -13.13 -7.15 -2.06
N VAL A 36 -12.24 -7.17 -1.08
CA VAL A 36 -12.60 -7.50 0.32
C VAL A 36 -13.51 -6.43 0.91
N ILE A 37 -13.19 -5.13 0.75
CA ILE A 37 -14.07 -4.03 1.19
C ILE A 37 -15.46 -4.15 0.54
N GLU A 38 -15.51 -4.43 -0.74
CA GLU A 38 -16.75 -4.57 -1.51
C GLU A 38 -17.62 -5.74 -1.02
N ALA A 39 -17.00 -6.86 -0.61
CA ALA A 39 -17.69 -8.05 -0.13
C ALA A 39 -18.39 -7.87 1.22
N PHE A 40 -18.00 -6.89 2.04
CA PHE A 40 -18.67 -6.64 3.32
C PHE A 40 -20.09 -6.10 3.11
N PRO A 41 -21.08 -6.57 3.89
CA PRO A 41 -22.38 -5.88 4.00
C PRO A 41 -22.19 -4.46 4.53
N GLU A 42 -22.99 -3.50 4.00
CA GLU A 42 -22.91 -2.08 4.36
C GLU A 42 -23.00 -1.85 5.88
N ASP A 43 -23.95 -2.54 6.53
CA ASP A 43 -24.21 -2.43 7.96
C ASP A 43 -23.15 -3.09 8.84
N LYS A 44 -22.32 -3.98 8.27
CA LYS A 44 -21.28 -4.72 9.00
C LYS A 44 -19.89 -4.11 8.87
N LEU A 45 -19.61 -3.44 7.75
CA LEU A 45 -18.29 -2.88 7.45
C LEU A 45 -17.79 -1.92 8.55
N PHE A 46 -18.69 -1.10 9.11
CA PHE A 46 -18.37 -0.06 10.10
C PHE A 46 -18.66 -0.46 11.55
N SER A 47 -19.38 -1.56 11.77
CA SER A 47 -19.85 -1.92 13.11
C SER A 47 -19.41 -3.29 13.58
N TYR A 48 -19.18 -4.24 12.66
CA TYR A 48 -18.88 -5.62 13.02
C TYR A 48 -17.45 -5.80 13.54
N SER A 49 -17.33 -6.46 14.68
CA SER A 49 -16.05 -6.73 15.34
C SER A 49 -16.10 -8.11 16.00
N ILE A 50 -14.95 -8.78 16.09
CA ILE A 50 -14.76 -10.04 16.83
C ILE A 50 -13.49 -9.93 17.67
N GLY A 51 -13.50 -10.58 18.85
CA GLY A 51 -12.33 -10.67 19.71
C GLY A 51 -11.75 -9.33 20.17
N GLY A 52 -12.58 -8.27 20.24
CA GLY A 52 -12.13 -6.94 20.65
C GLY A 52 -11.33 -6.18 19.58
N MET A 53 -11.27 -6.68 18.34
CA MET A 53 -10.60 -6.00 17.23
C MET A 53 -11.46 -4.85 16.70
N ARG A 54 -10.83 -3.89 16.01
CA ARG A 54 -11.51 -2.76 15.35
C ARG A 54 -12.37 -3.26 14.17
N PRO A 55 -13.49 -2.59 13.82
CA PRO A 55 -14.23 -2.88 12.58
C PRO A 55 -13.33 -2.80 11.34
N PHE A 56 -13.65 -3.58 10.30
CA PHE A 56 -12.80 -3.65 9.11
C PHE A 56 -12.66 -2.30 8.39
N SER A 57 -13.67 -1.44 8.46
CA SER A 57 -13.57 -0.05 7.96
C SER A 57 -12.40 0.72 8.58
N GLN A 58 -12.16 0.57 9.88
CA GLN A 58 -11.04 1.24 10.56
C GLN A 58 -9.68 0.69 10.11
N LEU A 59 -9.59 -0.61 9.85
CA LEU A 59 -8.39 -1.23 9.30
C LEU A 59 -8.14 -0.76 7.86
N ALA A 60 -9.20 -0.66 7.04
CA ALA A 60 -9.11 -0.14 5.68
C ALA A 60 -8.72 1.36 5.65
N ILE A 61 -9.22 2.15 6.58
CA ILE A 61 -8.87 3.56 6.76
C ILE A 61 -7.39 3.71 7.16
N GLU A 62 -6.87 2.85 8.03
CA GLU A 62 -5.44 2.83 8.38
C GLU A 62 -4.58 2.55 7.14
N MET A 63 -4.94 1.55 6.32
CA MET A 63 -4.24 1.28 5.06
C MET A 63 -4.27 2.47 4.09
N LEU A 64 -5.38 3.23 4.03
CA LEU A 64 -5.48 4.48 3.26
C LEU A 64 -4.58 5.58 3.81
N SER A 65 -4.45 5.66 5.13
CA SER A 65 -3.63 6.68 5.80
C SER A 65 -2.13 6.48 5.58
N MET A 66 -1.71 5.28 5.20
CA MET A 66 -0.29 4.95 5.00
C MET A 66 0.12 4.93 3.53
N GLY A 67 -0.66 4.32 2.65
CA GLY A 67 -0.25 4.03 1.28
C GLY A 67 0.06 5.27 0.44
N ALA A 68 -0.97 5.98 -0.02
CA ALA A 68 -0.78 7.17 -0.87
C ALA A 68 -0.08 8.33 -0.15
N PRO A 69 -0.42 8.68 1.12
CA PRO A 69 0.34 9.69 1.86
C PRO A 69 1.83 9.34 2.04
N GLY A 70 2.14 8.05 2.25
CA GLY A 70 3.52 7.57 2.35
C GLY A 70 4.30 7.77 1.05
N ILE A 71 3.74 7.36 -0.09
CA ILE A 71 4.39 7.56 -1.40
C ILE A 71 4.53 9.05 -1.73
N ARG A 72 3.51 9.86 -1.43
CA ARG A 72 3.60 11.32 -1.62
C ARG A 72 4.73 11.92 -0.81
N GLY A 73 4.84 11.58 0.46
CA GLY A 73 5.93 12.04 1.32
C GLY A 73 7.31 11.64 0.80
N ILE A 74 7.46 10.41 0.31
CA ILE A 74 8.70 9.91 -0.29
C ILE A 74 9.06 10.69 -1.56
N VAL A 75 8.09 11.00 -2.45
CA VAL A 75 8.30 11.74 -3.68
C VAL A 75 8.63 13.20 -3.41
N GLU A 76 7.82 13.86 -2.60
CA GLU A 76 7.91 15.30 -2.32
C GLU A 76 8.98 15.66 -1.28
N ARG A 77 9.50 14.66 -0.55
CA ARG A 77 10.40 14.84 0.61
C ARG A 77 9.77 15.77 1.67
N LYS A 78 8.45 15.69 1.80
CA LYS A 78 7.64 16.49 2.72
C LYS A 78 6.50 15.64 3.26
N TRP A 79 6.40 15.60 4.58
CA TRP A 79 5.43 14.76 5.26
C TRP A 79 4.19 15.53 5.68
N GLU A 80 3.03 14.97 5.36
CA GLU A 80 1.76 15.41 5.90
C GLU A 80 1.67 15.00 7.38
N LYS A 81 1.12 15.88 8.21
CA LYS A 81 0.94 15.56 9.63
C LYS A 81 -0.12 14.50 9.82
N PHE A 82 0.07 13.63 10.80
CA PHE A 82 -0.90 12.58 11.12
C PHE A 82 -2.29 13.15 11.43
N GLU A 83 -2.36 14.26 12.16
CA GLU A 83 -3.62 14.92 12.50
C GLU A 83 -4.42 15.36 11.26
N ASP A 84 -3.75 15.82 10.22
CA ASP A 84 -4.38 16.23 8.96
C ASP A 84 -4.89 15.00 8.16
N ILE A 85 -4.10 13.92 8.15
CA ILE A 85 -4.50 12.64 7.55
C ILE A 85 -5.73 12.08 8.29
N GLU A 86 -5.68 12.02 9.62
CA GLU A 86 -6.78 11.54 10.47
C GLU A 86 -8.06 12.36 10.26
N ALA A 87 -7.96 13.69 10.24
CA ALA A 87 -9.11 14.57 10.00
C ALA A 87 -9.74 14.35 8.62
N ARG A 88 -8.94 14.04 7.60
CA ARG A 88 -9.40 13.71 6.25
C ARG A 88 -10.14 12.38 6.22
N VAL A 89 -9.55 11.33 6.76
CA VAL A 89 -10.11 9.98 6.71
C VAL A 89 -11.28 9.75 7.68
N ALA A 90 -11.39 10.55 8.75
CA ALA A 90 -12.53 10.52 9.68
C ALA A 90 -13.89 10.85 9.00
N ARG A 91 -13.84 11.46 7.82
CA ARG A 91 -15.04 11.75 7.01
C ARG A 91 -15.58 10.52 6.27
N ILE A 92 -14.85 9.43 6.25
CA ILE A 92 -15.23 8.17 5.58
C ILE A 92 -16.21 7.42 6.49
N THR A 93 -17.51 7.55 6.24
CA THR A 93 -18.57 6.94 7.04
C THR A 93 -19.47 5.98 6.26
N THR A 94 -19.22 5.80 4.94
CA THR A 94 -19.96 4.89 4.08
C THR A 94 -19.02 4.03 3.26
N LYS A 95 -19.46 2.84 2.90
CA LYS A 95 -18.72 1.92 2.03
C LYS A 95 -18.44 2.55 0.65
N LYS A 96 -19.42 3.28 0.11
CA LYS A 96 -19.26 3.99 -1.17
C LYS A 96 -18.11 4.98 -1.10
N GLU A 97 -18.03 5.76 -0.03
CA GLU A 97 -16.96 6.73 0.16
C GLU A 97 -15.61 6.04 0.38
N LEU A 98 -15.58 4.96 1.18
CA LEU A 98 -14.37 4.18 1.39
C LEU A 98 -13.82 3.60 0.08
N LEU A 99 -14.66 3.01 -0.77
CA LEU A 99 -14.27 2.50 -2.08
C LEU A 99 -13.78 3.62 -3.01
N ARG A 100 -14.45 4.77 -3.01
CA ARG A 100 -14.02 5.93 -3.81
C ARG A 100 -12.61 6.40 -3.39
N GLN A 101 -12.39 6.58 -2.09
CA GLN A 101 -11.07 6.96 -1.55
C GLN A 101 -10.00 5.91 -1.83
N TRP A 102 -10.39 4.63 -1.77
CA TRP A 102 -9.49 3.51 -2.12
C TRP A 102 -9.03 3.57 -3.56
N ASP A 103 -9.97 3.81 -4.48
CA ASP A 103 -9.69 3.92 -5.92
C ASP A 103 -8.84 5.17 -6.23
N GLU A 104 -9.10 6.29 -5.56
CA GLU A 104 -8.31 7.51 -5.69
C GLU A 104 -6.87 7.31 -5.19
N ALA A 105 -6.71 6.78 -3.99
CA ALA A 105 -5.39 6.48 -3.43
C ALA A 105 -4.60 5.49 -4.30
N THR A 106 -5.28 4.52 -4.92
CA THR A 106 -4.64 3.56 -5.82
C THR A 106 -4.11 4.23 -7.08
N ARG A 107 -4.88 5.14 -7.70
CA ARG A 107 -4.41 5.94 -8.86
C ARG A 107 -3.28 6.89 -8.48
N GLU A 108 -3.40 7.55 -7.33
CA GLU A 108 -2.35 8.44 -6.83
C GLU A 108 -1.01 7.72 -6.63
N ILE A 109 -1.03 6.50 -6.10
CA ILE A 109 0.19 5.68 -6.00
C ILE A 109 0.81 5.44 -7.38
N ASP A 110 0.01 5.10 -8.41
CA ASP A 110 0.51 4.90 -9.78
C ASP A 110 1.15 6.18 -10.35
N GLU A 111 0.49 7.32 -10.17
CA GLU A 111 0.95 8.62 -10.69
C GLU A 111 2.26 9.06 -10.01
N LEU A 112 2.33 8.93 -8.69
CA LEU A 112 3.50 9.31 -7.92
C LEU A 112 4.67 8.35 -8.13
N TRP A 113 4.40 7.06 -8.31
CA TRP A 113 5.44 6.05 -8.54
C TRP A 113 6.29 6.35 -9.76
N SER A 114 5.67 6.85 -10.83
CA SER A 114 6.37 7.23 -12.05
C SER A 114 7.38 8.38 -11.87
N GLN A 115 7.33 9.06 -10.74
CA GLN A 115 8.21 10.16 -10.36
C GLN A 115 9.37 9.73 -9.46
N LEU A 116 9.40 8.46 -9.02
CA LEU A 116 10.46 7.91 -8.18
C LEU A 116 11.61 7.38 -9.06
N PRO A 117 12.79 7.99 -9.05
CA PRO A 117 13.96 7.42 -9.69
C PRO A 117 14.42 6.17 -8.92
N GLU A 118 15.06 5.23 -9.62
CA GLU A 118 15.47 3.94 -9.04
C GLU A 118 16.39 4.12 -7.83
N GLU A 119 17.28 5.10 -7.86
CA GLU A 119 18.20 5.40 -6.77
C GLU A 119 17.47 5.76 -5.48
N ARG A 120 16.28 6.37 -5.60
CA ARG A 120 15.48 6.80 -4.46
C ARG A 120 15.08 5.64 -3.55
N PHE A 121 14.86 4.45 -4.10
CA PHE A 121 14.50 3.26 -3.32
C PHE A 121 15.59 2.85 -2.32
N HIS A 122 16.84 3.20 -2.58
CA HIS A 122 18.00 2.87 -1.75
C HIS A 122 18.43 4.00 -0.79
N GLU A 123 17.75 5.12 -0.83
CA GLU A 123 18.00 6.21 0.12
C GLU A 123 17.36 5.91 1.48
N THR A 124 17.97 6.43 2.55
CA THR A 124 17.36 6.44 3.87
C THR A 124 16.41 7.63 3.98
N GLU A 125 15.21 7.37 4.46
CA GLU A 125 14.17 8.38 4.69
C GLU A 125 13.55 8.19 6.07
N LYS A 126 13.15 9.30 6.70
CA LYS A 126 12.39 9.27 7.94
C LYS A 126 10.90 9.45 7.64
N VAL A 127 10.24 8.34 7.31
CA VAL A 127 8.84 8.31 6.86
C VAL A 127 7.92 8.81 7.96
N PHE A 128 7.01 9.72 7.60
CA PHE A 128 6.12 10.45 8.53
C PHE A 128 6.88 11.15 9.68
N ASP A 129 8.12 11.60 9.43
CA ASP A 129 9.01 12.18 10.45
C ASP A 129 9.23 11.28 11.68
N THR A 130 8.95 9.99 11.56
CA THR A 130 8.94 9.05 12.69
C THR A 130 9.79 7.80 12.42
N TYR A 131 9.60 7.15 11.25
CA TYR A 131 10.17 5.84 10.96
C TYR A 131 11.35 5.96 10.00
N GLU A 132 12.57 5.83 10.50
CA GLU A 132 13.80 5.88 9.70
C GLU A 132 14.12 4.51 9.12
N GLY A 133 14.33 4.45 7.80
CA GLY A 133 14.68 3.23 7.08
C GLY A 133 14.90 3.50 5.60
N LEU A 134 15.30 2.46 4.87
CA LEU A 134 15.40 2.55 3.41
C LEU A 134 14.00 2.73 2.79
N VAL A 135 13.91 3.52 1.74
CA VAL A 135 12.62 3.80 1.08
C VAL A 135 11.93 2.53 0.64
N TYR A 136 12.63 1.57 0.01
CA TYR A 136 12.02 0.30 -0.41
C TYR A 136 11.48 -0.50 0.78
N ASP A 137 12.15 -0.47 1.93
CA ASP A 137 11.76 -1.21 3.13
C ASP A 137 10.50 -0.59 3.76
N ASN A 138 10.43 0.75 3.82
CA ASN A 138 9.23 1.46 4.23
C ASN A 138 8.03 1.18 3.32
N ILE A 139 8.24 1.10 1.99
CA ILE A 139 7.19 0.74 1.04
C ILE A 139 6.73 -0.72 1.26
N LEU A 140 7.66 -1.65 1.49
CA LEU A 140 7.33 -3.02 1.86
C LEU A 140 6.46 -3.06 3.12
N TYR A 141 6.78 -2.26 4.12
CA TYR A 141 5.95 -2.17 5.33
C TYR A 141 4.52 -1.71 5.03
N PHE A 142 4.30 -0.76 4.09
CA PHE A 142 2.93 -0.37 3.69
C PHE A 142 2.17 -1.55 3.06
N ILE A 143 2.86 -2.36 2.26
CA ILE A 143 2.28 -3.56 1.64
C ILE A 143 1.98 -4.62 2.69
N ASP A 144 2.90 -4.87 3.62
CA ASP A 144 2.74 -5.84 4.71
C ASP A 144 1.60 -5.46 5.64
N ASN A 145 1.46 -4.18 5.98
CA ASN A 145 0.34 -3.65 6.74
C ASN A 145 -0.99 -3.91 6.01
N GLU A 146 -1.03 -3.68 4.69
CA GLU A 146 -2.21 -3.98 3.88
C GLU A 146 -2.53 -5.48 3.87
N ILE A 147 -1.54 -6.34 3.70
CA ILE A 147 -1.71 -7.80 3.73
C ILE A 147 -2.22 -8.27 5.09
N HIS A 148 -1.62 -7.75 6.18
CA HIS A 148 -2.00 -8.07 7.56
C HIS A 148 -3.46 -7.73 7.84
N HIS A 149 -3.87 -6.51 7.58
CA HIS A 149 -5.24 -6.07 7.85
C HIS A 149 -6.26 -6.70 6.90
N ARG A 150 -5.92 -6.90 5.64
CA ARG A 150 -6.77 -7.66 4.72
C ARG A 150 -6.99 -9.09 5.21
N GLY A 151 -5.94 -9.74 5.74
CA GLY A 151 -6.07 -11.08 6.36
C GLY A 151 -7.09 -11.11 7.48
N GLN A 152 -7.13 -10.09 8.33
CA GLN A 152 -8.19 -9.93 9.35
C GLN A 152 -9.58 -9.79 8.71
N GLY A 153 -9.70 -9.03 7.62
CA GLY A 153 -10.95 -8.89 6.85
C GLY A 153 -11.49 -10.23 6.34
N TYR A 154 -10.61 -11.15 5.95
CA TYR A 154 -11.00 -12.51 5.54
C TYR A 154 -11.62 -13.29 6.69
N VAL A 155 -11.06 -13.18 7.90
CA VAL A 155 -11.62 -13.80 9.10
C VAL A 155 -13.00 -13.22 9.40
N TYR A 156 -13.17 -11.91 9.31
CA TYR A 156 -14.46 -11.25 9.54
C TYR A 156 -15.52 -11.70 8.53
N LEU A 157 -15.22 -11.73 7.23
CA LEU A 157 -16.16 -12.20 6.21
C LEU A 157 -16.60 -13.65 6.50
N ARG A 158 -15.66 -14.55 6.79
CA ARG A 158 -15.97 -15.95 7.13
C ARG A 158 -16.84 -16.07 8.36
N SER A 159 -16.61 -15.27 9.40
CA SER A 159 -17.43 -15.26 10.61
C SER A 159 -18.84 -14.71 10.39
N LEU A 160 -19.04 -13.93 9.31
CA LEU A 160 -20.34 -13.48 8.81
C LEU A 160 -21.01 -14.50 7.88
N GLY A 161 -20.36 -15.65 7.60
CA GLY A 161 -20.85 -16.64 6.64
C GLY A 161 -20.63 -16.24 5.17
N ILE A 162 -19.76 -15.25 4.91
CA ILE A 162 -19.48 -14.74 3.56
C ILE A 162 -18.16 -15.34 3.06
N GLU A 163 -18.17 -15.94 1.88
CA GLU A 163 -16.95 -16.42 1.22
C GLU A 163 -16.12 -15.21 0.76
N PRO A 164 -14.88 -15.02 1.28
CA PRO A 164 -14.03 -13.91 0.84
C PRO A 164 -13.47 -14.15 -0.57
N PRO A 165 -13.06 -13.09 -1.29
CA PRO A 165 -12.38 -13.23 -2.57
C PRO A 165 -11.18 -14.18 -2.50
N HIS A 166 -10.93 -14.95 -3.56
CA HIS A 166 -9.81 -15.90 -3.56
C HIS A 166 -8.47 -15.15 -3.48
N PHE A 167 -7.68 -15.42 -2.43
CA PHE A 167 -6.50 -14.61 -2.07
C PHE A 167 -5.38 -14.61 -3.14
N ALA A 168 -5.30 -15.66 -3.97
CA ALA A 168 -4.29 -15.77 -5.04
C ALA A 168 -4.71 -15.05 -6.34
N ILE A 169 -5.98 -14.60 -6.46
CA ILE A 169 -6.48 -13.92 -7.67
C ILE A 169 -6.42 -12.40 -7.44
N ARG A 170 -5.36 -11.77 -7.94
CA ARG A 170 -5.04 -10.35 -7.72
C ARG A 170 -5.26 -9.46 -8.96
N ASN A 171 -5.85 -9.96 -10.00
CA ASN A 171 -6.22 -9.26 -11.24
C ASN A 171 -7.62 -8.66 -11.18
#